data_20b47430f13ff625c38359b30be030f2
#
_entry.id   20b47430f13ff625c38359b30be030f2
#
_cell.length_a   1.000
_cell.length_b   1.000
_cell.length_c   1.000
_cell.angle_alpha   90.00
_cell.angle_beta   90.00
_cell.angle_gamma   90.00
#
_symmetry.space_group_name_H-M   'P 1'
#
loop_
_entity.id
_entity.type
_entity.pdbx_description
1 polymer ?
#
loop_
_entity_poly.entity_id
_entity_poly.type
_entity_poly.pdbx_seq_one_letter_code
_entity_poly.pdbx_strand_id
1 'polypeptide(L)'
;MAGLNISVKRWRAALPVIVSAAITATAGLAIAPAAHAAAVTATLSVSHAWQDGFIAHFTVTNASAATLPDWKLEFDLPANESVLHTWNSTVTQSGTHYILTPANWNHSIAPGSSATGGFRGVVTGTYAPPTNCLLNGQYCA
;
A
#
# COMPACT_ATOMS: atom_id res chain seq x y z
N MET A 1 -30.22 99.58 -21.40
CA MET A 1 -30.42 98.14 -21.68
C MET A 1 -29.17 97.42 -21.20
N ALA A 2 -29.28 96.80 -20.09
CA ALA A 2 -28.16 96.00 -19.51
C ALA A 2 -28.22 94.59 -20.01
N GLY A 3 -27.21 94.15 -20.81
CA GLY A 3 -27.09 92.79 -21.24
C GLY A 3 -26.52 91.94 -20.15
N LEU A 4 -27.30 90.98 -19.69
CA LEU A 4 -26.85 89.95 -18.75
C LEU A 4 -25.92 89.01 -19.49
N ASN A 5 -24.66 89.00 -19.10
CA ASN A 5 -23.70 88.05 -19.62
C ASN A 5 -23.63 86.87 -18.65
N ILE A 6 -24.35 85.77 -18.95
CA ILE A 6 -24.34 84.57 -18.13
C ILE A 6 -23.11 83.74 -18.55
N SER A 7 -22.07 83.84 -17.79
CA SER A 7 -20.90 82.93 -17.92
C SER A 7 -21.24 81.56 -17.46
N VAL A 8 -21.47 80.61 -18.37
CA VAL A 8 -21.68 79.20 -18.02
C VAL A 8 -20.31 78.60 -17.75
N LYS A 9 -20.02 78.46 -16.47
CA LYS A 9 -18.82 77.74 -15.97
C LYS A 9 -18.99 76.24 -16.22
N ARG A 10 -18.37 75.76 -17.26
CA ARG A 10 -18.36 74.34 -17.56
C ARG A 10 -17.53 73.64 -16.45
N TRP A 11 -18.19 72.93 -15.58
CA TRP A 11 -17.56 72.02 -14.64
C TRP A 11 -17.17 70.76 -15.43
N ARG A 12 -15.89 70.55 -15.64
CA ARG A 12 -15.39 69.28 -16.10
C ARG A 12 -15.39 68.32 -14.89
N ALA A 13 -16.37 67.47 -14.86
CA ALA A 13 -16.38 66.37 -13.91
C ALA A 13 -15.25 65.43 -14.33
N ALA A 14 -14.17 65.41 -13.57
CA ALA A 14 -13.15 64.39 -13.66
C ALA A 14 -13.76 63.10 -13.09
N LEU A 15 -13.98 62.14 -13.99
CA LEU A 15 -14.36 60.80 -13.57
C LEU A 15 -13.14 60.12 -12.90
N PRO A 16 -13.26 59.59 -11.70
CA PRO A 16 -12.19 58.80 -11.12
C PRO A 16 -12.10 57.51 -11.92
N VAL A 17 -10.94 57.27 -12.52
CA VAL A 17 -10.58 55.96 -13.07
C VAL A 17 -10.41 55.02 -11.89
N ILE A 18 -11.41 54.18 -11.64
CA ILE A 18 -11.29 53.11 -10.69
C ILE A 18 -10.41 52.04 -11.37
N VAL A 19 -9.14 52.02 -11.07
CA VAL A 19 -8.27 50.91 -11.40
C VAL A 19 -8.69 49.74 -10.47
N SER A 20 -9.57 48.89 -10.97
CA SER A 20 -9.85 47.62 -10.32
C SER A 20 -8.61 46.75 -10.44
N ALA A 21 -7.78 46.70 -9.42
CA ALA A 21 -6.75 45.70 -9.30
C ALA A 21 -7.46 44.35 -9.10
N ALA A 22 -7.55 43.59 -10.20
CA ALA A 22 -7.96 42.19 -10.09
C ALA A 22 -6.85 41.44 -9.35
N ILE A 23 -7.06 41.19 -8.06
CA ILE A 23 -6.24 40.26 -7.32
C ILE A 23 -6.65 38.88 -7.79
N THR A 24 -5.91 38.34 -8.76
CA THR A 24 -5.99 36.90 -9.06
C THR A 24 -5.36 36.16 -7.90
N ALA A 25 -6.20 35.79 -6.96
CA ALA A 25 -5.81 34.76 -5.97
C ALA A 25 -5.61 33.47 -6.74
N THR A 26 -4.37 33.16 -7.11
CA THR A 26 -3.99 31.82 -7.50
C THR A 26 -4.13 30.97 -6.23
N ALA A 27 -5.28 30.31 -6.09
CA ALA A 27 -5.43 29.23 -5.15
C ALA A 27 -4.44 28.16 -5.61
N GLY A 28 -3.24 28.14 -5.03
CA GLY A 28 -2.31 27.05 -5.17
C GLY A 28 -3.02 25.82 -4.62
N LEU A 29 -3.44 24.90 -5.49
CA LEU A 29 -3.81 23.56 -5.09
C LEU A 29 -2.54 22.95 -4.48
N ALA A 30 -2.42 23.03 -3.17
CA ALA A 30 -1.47 22.21 -2.44
C ALA A 30 -1.94 20.77 -2.63
N ILE A 31 -1.31 20.05 -3.55
CA ILE A 31 -1.44 18.60 -3.64
C ILE A 31 -0.76 18.09 -2.36
N ALA A 32 -1.54 17.85 -1.31
CA ALA A 32 -1.05 17.13 -0.16
C ALA A 32 -0.57 15.75 -0.65
N PRO A 33 0.65 15.30 -0.30
CA PRO A 33 1.06 13.95 -0.61
C PRO A 33 -0.01 13.03 -0.05
N ALA A 34 -0.54 12.13 -0.90
CA ALA A 34 -1.49 11.13 -0.47
C ALA A 34 -0.85 10.41 0.71
N ALA A 35 -1.48 10.51 1.91
CA ALA A 35 -1.07 9.72 3.05
C ALA A 35 -1.29 8.26 2.63
N HIS A 36 -0.19 7.53 2.36
CA HIS A 36 -0.27 6.09 2.18
C HIS A 36 -0.81 5.52 3.49
N ALA A 37 -2.02 4.97 3.45
CA ALA A 37 -2.52 4.18 4.55
C ALA A 37 -1.46 3.13 4.87
N ALA A 38 -1.05 3.02 6.14
CA ALA A 38 -0.11 2.00 6.57
C ALA A 38 -0.61 0.64 6.09
N ALA A 39 0.21 -0.07 5.34
CA ALA A 39 -0.19 -1.24 4.57
C ALA A 39 -0.14 -2.50 5.41
N VAL A 40 -0.91 -3.49 5.02
CA VAL A 40 -0.67 -4.88 5.41
C VAL A 40 0.42 -5.42 4.51
N THR A 41 1.46 -5.98 5.10
CA THR A 41 2.63 -6.52 4.38
C THR A 41 2.94 -7.93 4.82
N ALA A 42 3.61 -8.69 3.96
CA ALA A 42 4.18 -9.97 4.32
C ALA A 42 5.62 -10.08 3.85
N THR A 43 6.38 -10.88 4.57
CA THR A 43 7.70 -11.34 4.17
C THR A 43 7.71 -12.85 4.16
N LEU A 44 8.40 -13.43 3.19
CA LEU A 44 8.70 -14.85 3.12
C LEU A 44 10.20 -14.99 2.89
N SER A 45 10.90 -15.65 3.80
CA SER A 45 12.33 -15.79 3.74
C SER A 45 12.78 -17.20 4.10
N VAL A 46 13.82 -17.67 3.45
CA VAL A 46 14.45 -18.96 3.79
C VAL A 46 15.58 -18.68 4.77
N SER A 47 15.48 -19.28 5.95
CA SER A 47 16.48 -19.12 7.01
C SER A 47 17.62 -20.12 6.89
N HIS A 48 17.35 -21.29 6.33
CA HIS A 48 18.32 -22.36 6.17
C HIS A 48 17.94 -23.27 5.03
N ALA A 49 18.91 -23.67 4.22
CA ALA A 49 18.77 -24.66 3.17
C ALA A 49 19.93 -25.64 3.24
N TRP A 50 19.63 -26.90 2.97
CA TRP A 50 20.59 -28.01 2.92
C TRP A 50 20.30 -28.89 1.70
N GLN A 51 20.99 -29.99 1.55
CA GLN A 51 20.97 -30.80 0.33
C GLN A 51 19.57 -31.27 -0.09
N ASP A 52 18.70 -31.65 0.86
CA ASP A 52 17.39 -32.26 0.62
C ASP A 52 16.23 -31.49 1.25
N GLY A 53 16.43 -30.26 1.69
CA GLY A 53 15.38 -29.47 2.29
C GLY A 53 15.75 -28.04 2.64
N PHE A 54 14.78 -27.31 3.15
CA PHE A 54 14.95 -25.94 3.62
C PHE A 54 13.90 -25.58 4.67
N ILE A 55 14.17 -24.52 5.41
CA ILE A 55 13.23 -23.89 6.34
C ILE A 55 12.92 -22.49 5.83
N ALA A 56 11.66 -22.20 5.67
CA ALA A 56 11.14 -20.88 5.35
C ALA A 56 10.29 -20.35 6.49
N HIS A 57 10.39 -19.05 6.73
CA HIS A 57 9.58 -18.30 7.68
C HIS A 57 8.77 -17.23 6.97
N PHE A 58 7.56 -17.01 7.45
CA PHE A 58 6.76 -15.88 7.03
C PHE A 58 6.39 -14.99 8.21
N THR A 59 6.19 -13.72 7.90
CA THR A 59 5.59 -12.74 8.81
C THR A 59 4.55 -11.96 8.05
N VAL A 60 3.32 -11.93 8.56
CA VAL A 60 2.24 -11.06 8.07
C VAL A 60 2.05 -9.95 9.08
N THR A 61 2.31 -8.71 8.67
CA THR A 61 2.23 -7.53 9.54
C THR A 61 1.03 -6.67 9.16
N ASN A 62 0.19 -6.38 10.14
CA ASN A 62 -0.92 -5.46 9.97
C ASN A 62 -0.57 -4.09 10.53
N ALA A 63 0.00 -3.22 9.69
CA ALA A 63 0.27 -1.84 10.04
C ALA A 63 -0.93 -0.91 9.79
N SER A 64 -2.08 -1.43 9.36
CA SER A 64 -3.31 -0.67 9.14
C SER A 64 -4.03 -0.37 10.45
N ALA A 65 -5.03 0.52 10.40
CA ALA A 65 -5.87 0.87 11.56
C ALA A 65 -7.03 -0.11 11.80
N ALA A 66 -7.24 -1.09 10.91
CA ALA A 66 -8.31 -2.08 10.99
C ALA A 66 -7.76 -3.48 11.24
N THR A 67 -8.52 -4.32 11.92
CA THR A 67 -8.19 -5.75 12.06
C THR A 67 -8.15 -6.43 10.70
N LEU A 68 -7.13 -7.21 10.44
CA LEU A 68 -6.99 -8.04 9.25
C LEU A 68 -7.53 -9.44 9.53
N PRO A 69 -8.66 -9.84 8.93
CA PRO A 69 -9.15 -11.21 9.03
C PRO A 69 -8.60 -12.07 7.90
N ASP A 70 -8.54 -13.38 8.15
CA ASP A 70 -8.41 -14.40 7.10
C ASP A 70 -7.34 -14.14 6.04
N TRP A 71 -6.13 -13.80 6.48
CA TRP A 71 -5.03 -13.54 5.57
C TRP A 71 -4.67 -14.79 4.73
N LYS A 72 -4.22 -14.57 3.51
CA LYS A 72 -3.80 -15.60 2.57
C LYS A 72 -2.44 -15.25 2.00
N LEU A 73 -1.46 -16.14 2.21
CA LEU A 73 -0.11 -16.00 1.68
C LEU A 73 0.10 -17.05 0.58
N GLU A 74 0.46 -16.61 -0.61
CA GLU A 74 0.68 -17.47 -1.77
C GLU A 74 2.13 -17.39 -2.22
N PHE A 75 2.65 -18.48 -2.74
CA PHE A 75 3.97 -18.54 -3.34
C PHE A 75 4.10 -19.75 -4.26
N ASP A 76 5.12 -19.75 -5.09
CA ASP A 76 5.47 -20.84 -5.98
C ASP A 76 6.78 -21.49 -5.54
N LEU A 77 6.85 -22.81 -5.68
CA LEU A 77 8.08 -23.59 -5.56
C LEU A 77 8.41 -24.24 -6.90
N PRO A 78 9.70 -24.50 -7.19
CA PRO A 78 10.07 -25.36 -8.31
C PRO A 78 9.45 -26.74 -8.22
N ALA A 79 9.29 -27.41 -9.36
CA ALA A 79 8.66 -28.74 -9.43
C ALA A 79 9.41 -29.83 -8.65
N ASN A 80 10.70 -29.60 -8.36
CA ASN A 80 11.55 -30.50 -7.56
C ASN A 80 11.52 -30.19 -6.07
N GLU A 81 10.64 -29.28 -5.64
CA GLU A 81 10.47 -28.87 -4.25
C GLU A 81 9.03 -29.05 -3.80
N SER A 82 8.82 -29.30 -2.52
CA SER A 82 7.49 -29.41 -1.93
C SER A 82 7.49 -29.00 -0.47
N VAL A 83 6.32 -28.58 0.03
CA VAL A 83 6.11 -28.32 1.46
C VAL A 83 5.82 -29.63 2.16
N LEU A 84 6.62 -29.97 3.17
CA LEU A 84 6.45 -31.19 3.97
C LEU A 84 5.62 -30.92 5.23
N HIS A 85 5.90 -29.81 5.93
CA HIS A 85 5.29 -29.50 7.21
C HIS A 85 5.18 -27.99 7.38
N THR A 86 4.06 -27.53 7.95
CA THR A 86 3.82 -26.11 8.28
C THR A 86 3.57 -25.95 9.77
N TRP A 87 3.87 -24.77 10.28
CA TRP A 87 3.47 -24.34 11.62
C TRP A 87 2.83 -22.97 11.59
N ASN A 88 1.87 -22.75 12.47
CA ASN A 88 1.03 -21.55 12.56
C ASN A 88 0.27 -21.23 11.28
N SER A 89 0.04 -22.22 10.43
CA SER A 89 -0.70 -22.07 9.18
C SER A 89 -1.19 -23.43 8.67
N THR A 90 -2.12 -23.37 7.75
CA THR A 90 -2.58 -24.51 6.96
C THR A 90 -2.12 -24.32 5.52
N VAL A 91 -1.68 -25.38 4.86
CA VAL A 91 -1.23 -25.32 3.46
C VAL A 91 -2.18 -26.05 2.53
N THR A 92 -2.45 -25.46 1.38
CA THR A 92 -3.04 -26.11 0.21
C THR A 92 -2.10 -25.95 -0.99
N GLN A 93 -2.16 -26.92 -1.91
CA GLN A 93 -1.28 -26.99 -3.07
C GLN A 93 -2.06 -27.25 -4.34
N SER A 94 -1.67 -26.57 -5.41
CA SER A 94 -2.11 -26.86 -6.78
C SER A 94 -0.90 -26.80 -7.71
N GLY A 95 -0.39 -27.95 -8.12
CA GLY A 95 0.85 -28.02 -8.89
C GLY A 95 2.04 -27.48 -8.07
N THR A 96 2.71 -26.46 -8.59
CA THR A 96 3.81 -25.76 -7.94
C THR A 96 3.38 -24.56 -7.10
N HIS A 97 2.10 -24.26 -7.09
CA HIS A 97 1.52 -23.14 -6.36
C HIS A 97 1.04 -23.57 -4.97
N TYR A 98 1.44 -22.82 -3.95
CA TYR A 98 1.14 -23.07 -2.54
C TYR A 98 0.39 -21.90 -1.95
N ILE A 99 -0.58 -22.23 -1.09
CA ILE A 99 -1.39 -21.25 -0.36
C ILE A 99 -1.32 -21.59 1.12
N LEU A 100 -0.81 -20.65 1.93
CA LEU A 100 -0.88 -20.69 3.38
C LEU A 100 -2.07 -19.86 3.85
N THR A 101 -2.89 -20.45 4.67
CA THR A 101 -4.01 -19.81 5.35
C THR A 101 -3.80 -19.87 6.86
N PRO A 102 -4.48 -19.00 7.65
CA PRO A 102 -4.29 -18.98 9.09
C PRO A 102 -4.62 -20.31 9.78
N ALA A 103 -3.93 -20.56 10.90
CA ALA A 103 -4.39 -21.49 11.91
C ALA A 103 -5.57 -20.87 12.70
N ASN A 104 -6.24 -21.69 13.54
CA ASN A 104 -7.42 -21.24 14.28
C ASN A 104 -7.16 -20.04 15.21
N TRP A 105 -5.92 -19.88 15.70
CA TRP A 105 -5.56 -18.86 16.70
C TRP A 105 -4.98 -17.57 16.10
N ASN A 106 -4.61 -17.53 14.83
CA ASN A 106 -3.99 -16.38 14.19
C ASN A 106 -4.71 -15.91 12.92
N HIS A 107 -5.98 -16.26 12.75
CA HIS A 107 -6.78 -15.87 11.59
C HIS A 107 -7.14 -14.38 11.57
N SER A 108 -7.00 -13.71 12.70
CA SER A 108 -7.32 -12.30 12.87
C SER A 108 -6.11 -11.58 13.46
N ILE A 109 -5.59 -10.59 12.74
CA ILE A 109 -4.42 -9.82 13.16
C ILE A 109 -4.88 -8.41 13.52
N ALA A 110 -4.74 -8.04 14.80
CA ALA A 110 -5.08 -6.70 15.28
C ALA A 110 -4.18 -5.62 14.64
N PRO A 111 -4.63 -4.35 14.60
CA PRO A 111 -3.79 -3.24 14.17
C PRO A 111 -2.46 -3.21 14.93
N GLY A 112 -1.35 -3.05 14.20
CA GLY A 112 0.01 -3.02 14.75
C GLY A 112 0.59 -4.38 15.15
N SER A 113 -0.15 -5.47 14.96
CA SER A 113 0.28 -6.83 15.29
C SER A 113 0.75 -7.60 14.06
N SER A 114 1.37 -8.76 14.30
CA SER A 114 1.84 -9.65 13.25
C SER A 114 1.48 -11.11 13.55
N ALA A 115 1.29 -11.89 12.49
CA ALA A 115 1.26 -13.34 12.54
C ALA A 115 2.55 -13.88 11.94
N THR A 116 3.17 -14.85 12.60
CA THR A 116 4.40 -15.50 12.16
C THR A 116 4.21 -17.00 12.08
N GLY A 117 4.92 -17.61 11.17
CA GLY A 117 4.96 -19.06 11.02
C GLY A 117 5.99 -19.47 10.01
N GLY A 118 5.84 -20.65 9.47
CA GLY A 118 6.77 -21.13 8.47
C GLY A 118 6.46 -22.53 7.98
N PHE A 119 7.38 -23.05 7.22
CA PHE A 119 7.31 -24.40 6.72
C PHE A 119 8.68 -25.02 6.49
N ARG A 120 8.72 -26.33 6.53
CA ARG A 120 9.84 -27.11 6.04
C ARG A 120 9.54 -27.55 4.61
N GLY A 121 10.46 -27.26 3.72
CA GLY A 121 10.45 -27.75 2.34
C GLY A 121 11.36 -28.98 2.17
N VAL A 122 11.02 -29.79 1.18
CA VAL A 122 11.83 -30.91 0.70
C VAL A 122 12.32 -30.57 -0.70
N VAL A 123 13.56 -30.90 -0.99
CA VAL A 123 14.22 -30.64 -2.26
C VAL A 123 14.73 -31.96 -2.85
N THR A 124 14.47 -32.19 -4.12
CA THR A 124 15.09 -33.26 -4.91
C THR A 124 15.97 -32.62 -5.98
N GLY A 125 17.28 -32.68 -5.80
CA GLY A 125 18.24 -32.01 -6.68
C GLY A 125 18.64 -30.62 -6.22
N THR A 126 18.64 -29.62 -7.09
CA THR A 126 19.11 -28.28 -6.81
C THR A 126 18.02 -27.43 -6.15
N TYR A 127 18.33 -26.84 -5.02
CA TYR A 127 17.46 -25.88 -4.32
C TYR A 127 17.35 -24.57 -5.09
N ALA A 128 16.13 -23.98 -5.11
CA ALA A 128 15.89 -22.61 -5.48
C ALA A 128 14.88 -21.96 -4.51
N PRO A 129 14.99 -20.67 -4.22
CA PRO A 129 14.09 -20.01 -3.28
C PRO A 129 12.65 -19.94 -3.80
N PRO A 130 11.65 -19.85 -2.88
CA PRO A 130 10.27 -19.55 -3.25
C PRO A 130 10.18 -18.26 -4.08
N THR A 131 9.23 -18.23 -5.01
CA THR A 131 8.98 -17.09 -5.88
C THR A 131 7.52 -16.66 -5.83
N ASN A 132 7.20 -15.50 -6.41
CA ASN A 132 5.83 -14.98 -6.54
C ASN A 132 5.05 -14.92 -5.22
N CYS A 133 5.71 -14.43 -4.16
CA CYS A 133 5.06 -14.26 -2.87
C CYS A 133 3.98 -13.18 -2.95
N LEU A 134 2.74 -13.53 -2.60
CA LEU A 134 1.58 -12.64 -2.55
C LEU A 134 0.87 -12.76 -1.19
N LEU A 135 0.54 -11.63 -0.60
CA LEU A 135 -0.38 -11.53 0.54
C LEU A 135 -1.69 -10.91 0.07
N ASN A 136 -2.79 -11.65 0.15
CA ASN A 136 -4.12 -11.19 -0.30
C ASN A 136 -4.08 -10.56 -1.72
N GLY A 137 -3.27 -11.14 -2.62
CA GLY A 137 -3.10 -10.67 -3.99
C GLY A 137 -2.09 -9.53 -4.19
N GLN A 138 -1.44 -9.04 -3.14
CA GLN A 138 -0.39 -8.02 -3.20
C GLN A 138 0.98 -8.66 -3.01
N TYR A 139 1.99 -8.21 -3.76
CA TYR A 139 3.36 -8.74 -3.62
C TYR A 139 3.89 -8.54 -2.20
N CYS A 140 4.60 -9.55 -1.72
CA CYS A 140 5.32 -9.48 -0.46
C CYS A 140 6.43 -8.40 -0.50
N ALA A 141 6.81 -7.94 0.67
CA ALA A 141 7.92 -6.99 0.80
C ALA A 141 9.28 -7.67 0.60
#